data_f7c8a1555f3f15828f7575fbf56c7834
#
_entry.id   f7c8a1555f3f15828f7575fbf56c7834
#
_cell.length_a   1.000
_cell.length_b   1.000
_cell.length_c   1.000
_cell.angle_alpha   90.00
_cell.angle_beta   90.00
_cell.angle_gamma   90.00
#
_symmetry.space_group_name_H-M   'P 1'
#
loop_
_entity.id
_entity.type
_entity.pdbx_description
1 polymer ?
#
loop_
_entity_poly.entity_id
_entity_poly.type
_entity_poly.pdbx_seq_one_letter_code
_entity_poly.pdbx_strand_id
1 'polypeptide(L)'
;MKHRILLLLSCIFFLQGVLKAQDLEPGQQARGYLDSKNMMVDYVTGIFHYKIPLFTLGSGDFQLPISLNYSAKGVKQEDVCGLIGYNWLLNTGGVVTRTIRGGIADETSFYGFLWAERGLNTTPLVDDVKRVNKRERDGESDIFTAVFNGQSVNFIIKMDDSARIYAEPLERTNVRIECESSYGREINGWIITDESGNRFIYRQKEWSVNIVKEDAISFNGIRDKSYISSW
;
A
#
# COMPACT_ATOMS: atom_id res chain seq x y z
N MET A 1 10.75 -73.18 -25.32
CA MET A 1 11.21 -71.78 -25.44
C MET A 1 10.12 -70.82 -25.12
N LYS A 2 8.88 -70.93 -25.56
CA LYS A 2 7.80 -70.02 -25.36
C LYS A 2 7.45 -69.75 -23.88
N HIS A 3 7.44 -70.71 -23.01
CA HIS A 3 7.13 -70.54 -21.57
C HIS A 3 8.22 -69.78 -20.80
N ARG A 4 9.51 -69.88 -21.22
CA ARG A 4 10.57 -69.06 -20.57
C ARG A 4 10.53 -67.62 -20.93
N ILE A 5 10.06 -67.25 -22.11
CA ILE A 5 9.88 -65.91 -22.57
C ILE A 5 8.68 -65.27 -21.85
N LEU A 6 7.60 -66.00 -21.63
CA LEU A 6 6.42 -65.55 -20.91
C LEU A 6 6.71 -65.21 -19.43
N LEU A 7 7.56 -66.08 -18.78
CA LEU A 7 8.02 -65.88 -17.41
C LEU A 7 8.91 -64.62 -17.27
N LEU A 8 9.79 -64.36 -18.23
CA LEU A 8 10.64 -63.18 -18.26
C LEU A 8 9.80 -61.90 -18.47
N LEU A 9 8.83 -61.93 -19.35
CA LEU A 9 7.90 -60.79 -19.56
C LEU A 9 7.05 -60.53 -18.31
N SER A 10 6.59 -61.55 -17.58
CA SER A 10 5.87 -61.42 -16.32
C SER A 10 6.72 -60.80 -15.22
N CYS A 11 8.00 -61.20 -15.09
CA CYS A 11 8.92 -60.60 -14.12
C CYS A 11 9.21 -59.12 -14.42
N ILE A 12 9.33 -58.73 -15.71
CA ILE A 12 9.53 -57.30 -16.09
C ILE A 12 8.30 -56.46 -15.74
N PHE A 13 7.10 -57.02 -15.90
CA PHE A 13 5.87 -56.30 -15.56
C PHE A 13 5.71 -56.13 -14.04
N PHE A 14 6.16 -57.08 -13.23
CA PHE A 14 6.14 -56.95 -11.75
C PHE A 14 7.20 -56.00 -11.22
N LEU A 15 8.31 -55.80 -11.92
CA LEU A 15 9.36 -54.85 -11.50
C LEU A 15 8.96 -53.39 -11.69
N GLN A 16 8.02 -53.09 -12.57
CA GLN A 16 7.55 -51.68 -12.78
C GLN A 16 6.65 -51.17 -11.64
N GLY A 17 6.10 -52.06 -10.81
CA GLY A 17 5.22 -51.67 -9.69
C GLY A 17 5.94 -51.14 -8.44
N VAL A 18 7.28 -51.18 -8.39
CA VAL A 18 8.06 -50.86 -7.17
C VAL A 18 8.83 -49.53 -7.26
N LEU A 19 8.88 -48.91 -8.43
CA LEU A 19 9.47 -47.58 -8.57
C LEU A 19 8.42 -46.50 -8.25
N LYS A 20 7.92 -46.46 -7.03
CA LYS A 20 7.41 -45.20 -6.47
C LYS A 20 8.63 -44.34 -6.23
N ALA A 21 8.76 -43.28 -7.02
CA ALA A 21 9.64 -42.17 -6.67
C ALA A 21 9.24 -41.74 -5.25
N GLN A 22 10.11 -42.01 -4.28
CA GLN A 22 9.94 -41.37 -2.97
C GLN A 22 10.05 -39.87 -3.21
N ASP A 23 8.99 -39.14 -2.91
CA ASP A 23 9.11 -37.71 -2.69
C ASP A 23 10.11 -37.51 -1.56
N LEU A 24 11.38 -37.36 -1.93
CA LEU A 24 12.44 -37.01 -1.01
C LEU A 24 12.12 -35.62 -0.50
N GLU A 25 11.58 -35.55 0.71
CA GLU A 25 11.49 -34.27 1.39
C GLU A 25 12.87 -33.58 1.36
N PRO A 26 12.95 -32.32 0.93
CA PRO A 26 14.22 -31.62 0.88
C PRO A 26 14.90 -31.64 2.25
N GLY A 27 16.17 -32.03 2.28
CA GLY A 27 16.96 -32.07 3.51
C GLY A 27 16.97 -30.69 4.19
N GLN A 28 17.33 -30.63 5.48
CA GLN A 28 17.33 -29.39 6.28
C GLN A 28 18.08 -28.22 5.61
N GLN A 29 19.18 -28.49 4.91
CA GLN A 29 19.93 -27.47 4.17
C GLN A 29 19.16 -26.95 2.96
N ALA A 30 18.45 -27.81 2.23
CA ALA A 30 17.62 -27.40 1.11
C ALA A 30 16.37 -26.64 1.57
N ARG A 31 15.77 -27.01 2.71
CA ARG A 31 14.71 -26.23 3.36
C ARG A 31 15.23 -24.86 3.77
N GLY A 32 16.38 -24.77 4.42
CA GLY A 32 17.01 -23.50 4.78
C GLY A 32 17.28 -22.61 3.57
N TYR A 33 17.67 -23.18 2.42
CA TYR A 33 17.84 -22.44 1.18
C TYR A 33 16.52 -21.95 0.58
N LEU A 34 15.47 -22.77 0.65
CA LEU A 34 14.12 -22.37 0.21
C LEU A 34 13.54 -21.28 1.12
N ASP A 35 13.77 -21.37 2.42
CA ASP A 35 13.36 -20.34 3.38
C ASP A 35 14.14 -19.04 3.16
N SER A 36 15.40 -19.11 2.75
CA SER A 36 16.22 -17.91 2.47
C SER A 36 15.70 -17.09 1.29
N LYS A 37 14.92 -17.66 0.36
CA LYS A 37 14.27 -16.91 -0.71
C LYS A 37 13.21 -15.92 -0.21
N ASN A 38 12.66 -16.16 0.97
CA ASN A 38 11.70 -15.28 1.61
C ASN A 38 12.40 -14.20 2.48
N MET A 39 13.74 -14.29 2.59
CA MET A 39 14.58 -13.36 3.33
C MET A 39 15.26 -12.41 2.35
N MET A 40 15.02 -11.13 2.49
CA MET A 40 15.68 -10.10 1.69
C MET A 40 16.33 -9.08 2.61
N VAL A 41 17.55 -8.69 2.28
CA VAL A 41 18.23 -7.56 2.93
C VAL A 41 18.27 -6.42 1.92
N ASP A 42 17.73 -5.29 2.31
CA ASP A 42 17.91 -4.06 1.56
C ASP A 42 19.36 -3.57 1.75
N TYR A 43 20.16 -3.63 0.69
CA TYR A 43 21.57 -3.25 0.74
C TYR A 43 21.80 -1.75 0.97
N VAL A 44 20.81 -0.91 0.74
CA VAL A 44 20.92 0.54 0.97
C VAL A 44 20.71 0.87 2.44
N THR A 45 19.73 0.27 3.06
CA THR A 45 19.34 0.55 4.46
C THR A 45 19.87 -0.49 5.45
N GLY A 46 20.32 -1.65 4.97
CA GLY A 46 20.70 -2.79 5.81
C GLY A 46 19.52 -3.48 6.50
N ILE A 47 18.28 -3.09 6.16
CA ILE A 47 17.09 -3.62 6.79
C ILE A 47 16.82 -5.03 6.26
N PHE A 48 16.66 -5.97 7.19
CA PHE A 48 16.23 -7.33 6.88
C PHE A 48 14.70 -7.38 6.72
N HIS A 49 14.25 -8.01 5.66
CA HIS A 49 12.84 -8.28 5.39
C HIS A 49 12.58 -9.78 5.34
N TYR A 50 11.48 -10.19 5.94
CA TYR A 50 11.03 -11.57 5.90
C TYR A 50 9.56 -11.63 5.49
N LYS A 51 9.24 -12.48 4.50
CA LYS A 51 7.89 -12.64 3.98
C LYS A 51 7.40 -14.06 4.26
N ILE A 52 6.26 -14.17 4.92
CA ILE A 52 5.55 -15.42 5.15
C ILE A 52 4.32 -15.44 4.24
N PRO A 53 4.31 -16.24 3.16
CA PRO A 53 3.12 -16.45 2.37
C PRO A 53 2.10 -17.24 3.20
N LEU A 54 0.85 -16.76 3.29
CA LEU A 54 -0.22 -17.45 4.00
C LEU A 54 -1.08 -18.26 3.03
N PHE A 55 -1.69 -17.60 2.07
CA PHE A 55 -2.50 -18.21 1.04
C PHE A 55 -2.69 -17.24 -0.12
N THR A 56 -3.24 -17.72 -1.23
CA THR A 56 -3.58 -16.89 -2.38
C THR A 56 -5.09 -16.94 -2.60
N LEU A 57 -5.73 -15.80 -2.64
CA LEU A 57 -7.10 -15.64 -3.08
C LEU A 57 -7.10 -15.44 -4.59
N GLY A 58 -7.98 -16.12 -5.31
CA GLY A 58 -8.01 -15.94 -6.75
C GLY A 58 -9.25 -16.52 -7.40
N SER A 59 -9.58 -15.96 -8.56
CA SER A 59 -10.61 -16.46 -9.46
C SER A 59 -10.15 -16.19 -10.90
N GLY A 60 -10.07 -17.22 -11.71
CA GLY A 60 -9.53 -17.12 -13.07
C GLY A 60 -8.09 -16.65 -13.08
N ASP A 61 -7.79 -15.65 -13.88
CA ASP A 61 -6.44 -15.12 -14.06
C ASP A 61 -6.01 -14.13 -12.95
N PHE A 62 -6.95 -13.70 -12.11
CA PHE A 62 -6.64 -12.81 -10.98
C PHE A 62 -6.24 -13.61 -9.75
N GLN A 63 -5.06 -13.33 -9.21
CA GLN A 63 -4.56 -13.94 -7.98
C GLN A 63 -4.02 -12.87 -7.03
N LEU A 64 -4.53 -12.90 -5.81
CA LEU A 64 -4.13 -12.00 -4.73
C LEU A 64 -3.40 -12.79 -3.65
N PRO A 65 -2.05 -12.70 -3.56
CA PRO A 65 -1.29 -13.37 -2.53
C PRO A 65 -1.42 -12.63 -1.20
N ILE A 66 -1.87 -13.36 -0.18
CA ILE A 66 -1.95 -12.87 1.20
C ILE A 66 -0.68 -13.30 1.94
N SER A 67 -0.01 -12.36 2.58
CA SER A 67 1.26 -12.62 3.26
C SER A 67 1.48 -11.74 4.48
N LEU A 68 2.27 -12.24 5.42
CA LEU A 68 2.84 -11.45 6.50
C LEU A 68 4.24 -10.98 6.09
N ASN A 69 4.49 -9.69 6.23
CA ASN A 69 5.77 -9.08 5.94
C ASN A 69 6.37 -8.52 7.23
N TYR A 70 7.60 -8.91 7.54
CA TYR A 70 8.39 -8.38 8.65
C TYR A 70 9.50 -7.50 8.13
N SER A 71 9.74 -6.37 8.80
CA SER A 71 10.83 -5.45 8.48
C SER A 71 11.64 -5.16 9.73
N ALA A 72 12.89 -5.62 9.80
CA ALA A 72 13.75 -5.47 10.99
C ALA A 72 14.33 -4.04 11.12
N LYS A 73 13.46 -3.01 11.07
CA LYS A 73 13.85 -1.60 11.20
C LYS A 73 14.04 -1.12 12.64
N GLY A 74 13.89 -2.03 13.62
CA GLY A 74 13.89 -1.70 15.03
C GLY A 74 12.54 -1.16 15.52
N VAL A 75 12.46 -0.81 16.79
CA VAL A 75 11.30 -0.21 17.44
C VAL A 75 11.74 1.07 18.12
N LYS A 76 11.09 2.19 17.78
CA LYS A 76 11.31 3.47 18.43
C LYS A 76 10.33 3.63 19.59
N GLN A 77 10.65 4.51 20.53
CA GLN A 77 9.83 4.75 21.72
C GLN A 77 8.39 5.22 21.37
N GLU A 78 8.23 5.89 20.26
CA GLU A 78 6.96 6.45 19.75
C GLU A 78 6.22 5.52 18.78
N ASP A 79 6.82 4.37 18.42
CA ASP A 79 6.17 3.42 17.54
C ASP A 79 4.96 2.78 18.21
N VAL A 80 3.84 2.79 17.53
CA VAL A 80 2.62 2.11 17.98
C VAL A 80 2.61 0.70 17.41
N CYS A 81 2.31 -0.27 18.28
CA CYS A 81 2.17 -1.65 17.85
C CYS A 81 0.97 -1.82 16.91
N GLY A 82 1.20 -2.36 15.74
CA GLY A 82 0.11 -2.74 14.84
C GLY A 82 -0.66 -3.96 15.31
N LEU A 83 -1.74 -4.31 14.61
CA LEU A 83 -2.63 -5.43 14.94
C LEU A 83 -1.89 -6.77 15.08
N ILE A 84 -0.82 -6.97 14.32
CA ILE A 84 -0.08 -8.25 14.24
C ILE A 84 1.21 -8.21 15.08
N GLY A 85 1.65 -7.03 15.48
CA GLY A 85 2.88 -6.84 16.24
C GLY A 85 3.79 -5.77 15.65
N TYR A 86 4.86 -5.44 16.39
CA TYR A 86 5.84 -4.48 15.92
C TYR A 86 6.55 -4.98 14.65
N ASN A 87 6.68 -4.08 13.66
CA ASN A 87 7.36 -4.33 12.40
C ASN A 87 6.74 -5.42 11.51
N TRP A 88 5.57 -5.94 11.86
CA TRP A 88 4.78 -6.84 11.04
C TRP A 88 3.70 -6.09 10.29
N LEU A 89 3.53 -6.45 9.02
CA LEU A 89 2.46 -5.96 8.15
C LEU A 89 1.74 -7.15 7.51
N LEU A 90 0.42 -7.19 7.64
CA LEU A 90 -0.41 -8.11 6.87
C LEU A 90 -0.70 -7.48 5.50
N ASN A 91 -0.19 -8.12 4.46
CA ASN A 91 -0.51 -7.72 3.09
C ASN A 91 -1.78 -8.45 2.64
N THR A 92 -2.86 -7.70 2.51
CA THR A 92 -4.20 -8.21 2.12
C THR A 92 -4.68 -7.65 0.79
N GLY A 93 -3.78 -7.13 -0.04
CA GLY A 93 -4.14 -6.67 -1.37
C GLY A 93 -3.85 -5.22 -1.67
N GLY A 94 -3.55 -4.43 -0.67
CA GLY A 94 -3.13 -3.07 -0.88
C GLY A 94 -3.80 -2.06 0.04
N VAL A 95 -3.37 -0.82 -0.12
CA VAL A 95 -3.80 0.31 0.70
C VAL A 95 -3.55 1.60 -0.07
N VAL A 96 -4.36 2.60 0.15
CA VAL A 96 -4.06 3.98 -0.25
C VAL A 96 -3.69 4.75 1.01
N THR A 97 -2.47 5.24 1.08
CA THR A 97 -1.98 6.04 2.21
C THR A 97 -1.85 7.50 1.81
N ARG A 98 -1.96 8.39 2.79
CA ARG A 98 -1.78 9.83 2.62
C ARG A 98 -0.59 10.32 3.44
N THR A 99 0.25 11.11 2.84
CA THR A 99 1.27 11.90 3.53
C THR A 99 0.82 13.36 3.52
N ILE A 100 0.40 13.86 4.68
CA ILE A 100 0.02 15.28 4.83
C ILE A 100 1.26 16.15 4.73
N ARG A 101 1.15 17.17 3.86
CA ARG A 101 2.12 18.24 3.70
C ARG A 101 1.43 19.55 4.13
N GLY A 102 2.20 20.53 4.56
CA GLY A 102 1.61 21.80 5.04
C GLY A 102 0.85 21.72 6.37
N GLY A 103 0.42 20.54 6.80
CA GLY A 103 -0.18 20.26 8.11
C GLY A 103 -1.72 20.25 8.16
N ILE A 104 -2.38 20.44 7.02
CA ILE A 104 -3.83 20.44 6.85
C ILE A 104 -4.18 19.51 5.69
N ALA A 105 -5.24 18.73 5.79
CA ALA A 105 -5.70 17.89 4.68
C ALA A 105 -6.21 18.77 3.52
N ASP A 106 -5.82 18.44 2.29
CA ASP A 106 -6.07 19.22 1.07
C ASP A 106 -7.54 19.59 0.86
N GLU A 107 -8.47 18.69 1.21
CA GLU A 107 -9.91 18.89 1.06
C GLU A 107 -10.55 19.75 2.16
N THR A 108 -9.80 20.12 3.20
CA THR A 108 -10.32 20.92 4.32
C THR A 108 -10.80 22.28 3.83
N SER A 109 -12.09 22.58 4.02
CA SER A 109 -12.74 23.81 3.56
C SER A 109 -12.01 25.06 4.01
N PHE A 110 -11.74 26.00 3.10
CA PHE A 110 -11.10 27.30 3.26
C PHE A 110 -9.62 27.31 3.59
N TYR A 111 -9.06 26.24 4.15
CA TYR A 111 -7.68 26.20 4.64
C TYR A 111 -6.80 25.24 3.87
N GLY A 112 -7.37 24.15 3.37
CA GLY A 112 -6.67 23.10 2.62
C GLY A 112 -6.24 23.56 1.23
N PHE A 113 -5.27 22.88 0.66
CA PHE A 113 -4.62 23.22 -0.60
C PHE A 113 -5.60 23.33 -1.78
N LEU A 114 -6.58 22.44 -1.92
CA LEU A 114 -7.55 22.49 -3.02
C LEU A 114 -8.38 23.76 -3.06
N TRP A 115 -8.68 24.33 -1.90
CA TRP A 115 -9.42 25.58 -1.79
C TRP A 115 -8.51 26.78 -1.95
N ALA A 116 -7.22 26.64 -1.59
CA ALA A 116 -6.20 27.64 -1.78
C ALA A 116 -5.91 27.85 -3.27
N GLU A 117 -5.76 26.77 -4.03
CA GLU A 117 -5.45 26.82 -5.46
C GLU A 117 -6.55 27.55 -6.25
N ARG A 118 -7.81 27.33 -5.93
CA ARG A 118 -8.93 28.08 -6.55
C ARG A 118 -8.85 29.58 -6.33
N GLY A 119 -8.33 30.02 -5.18
CA GLY A 119 -8.14 31.45 -4.86
C GLY A 119 -6.86 32.03 -5.44
N LEU A 120 -5.82 31.20 -5.66
CA LEU A 120 -4.53 31.63 -6.17
C LEU A 120 -4.52 31.84 -7.70
N ASN A 121 -5.44 31.24 -8.45
CA ASN A 121 -5.57 31.44 -9.89
C ASN A 121 -5.96 32.85 -10.30
N THR A 122 -6.34 33.70 -9.36
CA THR A 122 -6.76 35.09 -9.60
C THR A 122 -5.78 36.13 -9.05
N THR A 123 -4.47 35.91 -9.14
CA THR A 123 -3.38 36.75 -8.59
C THR A 123 -3.14 36.43 -7.11
N PRO A 124 -1.99 35.79 -6.76
CA PRO A 124 -1.68 35.59 -5.35
C PRO A 124 -1.56 36.94 -4.66
N LEU A 125 -2.57 37.31 -3.91
CA LEU A 125 -2.52 38.47 -3.06
C LEU A 125 -1.38 38.26 -2.05
N VAL A 126 -0.58 39.28 -1.79
CA VAL A 126 0.50 39.28 -0.79
C VAL A 126 0.02 38.70 0.55
N ASP A 127 -1.27 38.81 0.84
CA ASP A 127 -1.89 38.30 2.05
C ASP A 127 -2.07 36.77 2.05
N ASP A 128 -2.25 36.11 0.90
CA ASP A 128 -2.32 34.66 0.84
C ASP A 128 -0.92 34.03 1.10
N VAL A 129 0.13 34.63 0.54
CA VAL A 129 1.52 34.22 0.84
C VAL A 129 1.84 34.40 2.33
N LYS A 130 1.37 35.51 2.95
CA LYS A 130 1.54 35.73 4.39
C LYS A 130 0.78 34.70 5.22
N ARG A 131 -0.42 34.27 4.81
CA ARG A 131 -1.21 33.23 5.48
C ARG A 131 -0.55 31.86 5.40
N VAL A 132 -0.01 31.50 4.22
CA VAL A 132 0.76 30.26 4.05
C VAL A 132 2.01 30.27 4.96
N ASN A 133 2.76 31.39 4.96
CA ASN A 133 3.93 31.54 5.82
C ASN A 133 3.59 31.48 7.33
N LYS A 134 2.41 31.94 7.71
CA LYS A 134 1.91 31.84 9.08
C LYS A 134 1.26 30.49 9.40
N ARG A 135 1.20 29.56 8.43
CA ARG A 135 0.48 28.29 8.54
C ARG A 135 -1.01 28.43 8.86
N GLU A 136 -1.59 29.53 8.45
CA GLU A 136 -3.04 29.78 8.50
C GLU A 136 -3.76 29.19 7.27
N ARG A 137 -2.99 28.75 6.26
CA ARG A 137 -3.47 28.15 5.03
C ARG A 137 -2.45 27.17 4.52
N ASP A 138 -2.90 26.09 3.90
CA ASP A 138 -2.03 25.11 3.27
C ASP A 138 -1.50 25.64 1.93
N GLY A 139 -0.20 25.46 1.71
CA GLY A 139 0.49 25.84 0.48
C GLY A 139 1.11 24.66 -0.26
N GLU A 140 0.92 23.44 0.23
CA GLU A 140 1.53 22.24 -0.32
C GLU A 140 0.49 21.12 -0.50
N SER A 141 0.44 20.53 -1.70
CA SER A 141 -0.43 19.39 -1.95
C SER A 141 0.03 18.16 -1.18
N ASP A 142 -0.91 17.43 -0.60
CA ASP A 142 -0.70 16.13 -0.01
C ASP A 142 -0.27 15.10 -1.07
N ILE A 143 0.53 14.13 -0.66
CA ILE A 143 0.92 13.02 -1.53
C ILE A 143 0.16 11.77 -1.09
N PHE A 144 -0.54 11.18 -2.04
CA PHE A 144 -1.20 9.89 -1.87
C PHE A 144 -0.36 8.81 -2.53
N THR A 145 -0.23 7.68 -1.85
CA THR A 145 0.45 6.49 -2.37
C THR A 145 -0.51 5.33 -2.37
N ALA A 146 -0.86 4.86 -3.56
CA ALA A 146 -1.65 3.65 -3.74
C ALA A 146 -0.72 2.45 -3.93
N VAL A 147 -0.88 1.44 -3.10
CA VAL A 147 -0.21 0.15 -3.24
C VAL A 147 -1.27 -0.89 -3.53
N PHE A 148 -1.17 -1.60 -4.63
CA PHE A 148 -2.13 -2.62 -5.06
C PHE A 148 -1.43 -3.64 -5.97
N ASN A 149 -1.77 -4.90 -5.82
CA ASN A 149 -1.26 -6.00 -6.65
C ASN A 149 0.26 -5.95 -6.94
N GLY A 150 1.07 -5.57 -5.93
CA GLY A 150 2.53 -5.44 -6.09
C GLY A 150 3.00 -4.20 -6.85
N GLN A 151 2.10 -3.31 -7.25
CA GLN A 151 2.40 -2.02 -7.86
C GLN A 151 2.24 -0.89 -6.84
N SER A 152 2.92 0.23 -7.09
CA SER A 152 2.81 1.45 -6.29
C SER A 152 2.71 2.65 -7.21
N VAL A 153 1.76 3.54 -6.95
CA VAL A 153 1.55 4.77 -7.72
C VAL A 153 1.38 5.94 -6.76
N ASN A 154 2.19 6.98 -6.97
CA ASN A 154 2.05 8.23 -6.25
C ASN A 154 1.18 9.21 -7.05
N PHE A 155 0.28 9.88 -6.38
CA PHE A 155 -0.60 10.87 -7.00
C PHE A 155 -0.95 11.99 -6.04
N ILE A 156 -1.42 13.09 -6.58
CA ILE A 156 -2.00 14.22 -5.86
C ILE A 156 -3.48 14.32 -6.21
N ILE A 157 -4.20 15.11 -5.44
CA ILE A 157 -5.59 15.42 -5.76
C ILE A 157 -5.72 16.83 -6.32
N LYS A 158 -6.65 16.98 -7.24
CA LYS A 158 -7.05 18.27 -7.81
C LYS A 158 -8.56 18.39 -7.78
N MET A 159 -9.04 19.61 -7.94
CA MET A 159 -10.46 19.90 -7.94
C MET A 159 -10.84 20.62 -9.24
N ASP A 160 -11.87 20.12 -9.92
CA ASP A 160 -12.41 20.74 -11.12
C ASP A 160 -13.32 21.95 -10.79
N ASP A 161 -13.79 22.65 -11.83
CA ASP A 161 -14.68 23.82 -11.68
C ASP A 161 -16.02 23.48 -11.05
N SER A 162 -16.44 22.22 -11.14
CA SER A 162 -17.65 21.68 -10.51
C SER A 162 -17.43 21.22 -9.06
N ALA A 163 -16.27 21.52 -8.47
CA ALA A 163 -15.86 21.10 -7.14
C ALA A 163 -15.79 19.58 -6.95
N ARG A 164 -15.49 18.82 -8.02
CA ARG A 164 -15.22 17.39 -7.93
C ARG A 164 -13.72 17.15 -7.76
N ILE A 165 -13.37 16.29 -6.82
CA ILE A 165 -12.00 15.88 -6.57
C ILE A 165 -11.65 14.76 -7.55
N TYR A 166 -10.49 14.88 -8.18
CA TYR A 166 -9.91 13.83 -9.02
C TYR A 166 -8.44 13.62 -8.69
N ALA A 167 -7.94 12.42 -8.97
CA ALA A 167 -6.55 12.06 -8.77
C ALA A 167 -5.72 12.37 -10.02
N GLU A 168 -4.54 12.93 -9.82
CA GLU A 168 -3.54 13.15 -10.85
C GLU A 168 -2.25 12.42 -10.49
N PRO A 169 -1.89 11.33 -11.19
CA PRO A 169 -0.65 10.63 -10.95
C PRO A 169 0.57 11.52 -11.16
N LEU A 170 1.58 11.42 -10.27
CA LEU A 170 2.84 12.17 -10.38
C LEU A 170 3.76 11.61 -11.47
N GLU A 171 3.58 10.35 -11.80
CA GLU A 171 4.36 9.65 -12.81
C GLU A 171 3.42 9.13 -13.91
N ARG A 172 3.99 8.94 -15.11
CA ARG A 172 3.23 8.36 -16.20
C ARG A 172 2.87 6.91 -15.89
N THR A 173 1.58 6.61 -15.85
CA THR A 173 1.05 5.29 -15.53
C THR A 173 -0.13 4.95 -16.43
N ASN A 174 -0.37 3.65 -16.64
CA ASN A 174 -1.58 3.15 -17.31
C ASN A 174 -2.70 2.81 -16.31
N VAL A 175 -2.53 3.21 -15.05
CA VAL A 175 -3.50 2.98 -13.99
C VAL A 175 -4.49 4.14 -13.95
N ARG A 176 -5.78 3.83 -13.88
CA ARG A 176 -6.85 4.81 -13.67
C ARG A 176 -7.20 4.88 -12.19
N ILE A 177 -7.14 6.08 -11.62
CA ILE A 177 -7.47 6.34 -10.22
C ILE A 177 -8.70 7.25 -10.18
N GLU A 178 -9.77 6.78 -9.55
CA GLU A 178 -11.00 7.53 -9.38
C GLU A 178 -11.23 7.81 -7.90
N CYS A 179 -11.53 9.06 -7.58
CA CYS A 179 -11.86 9.50 -6.22
C CYS A 179 -13.37 9.42 -6.02
N GLU A 180 -13.81 8.72 -4.98
CA GLU A 180 -15.16 8.80 -4.50
C GLU A 180 -15.24 9.93 -3.45
N SER A 181 -15.77 11.07 -3.81
CA SER A 181 -15.88 12.23 -2.92
C SER A 181 -17.30 12.77 -2.83
N SER A 182 -17.63 13.38 -1.69
CA SER A 182 -18.88 14.06 -1.46
C SER A 182 -18.67 15.58 -1.55
N TYR A 183 -19.17 16.21 -2.62
CA TYR A 183 -19.14 17.67 -2.82
C TYR A 183 -17.77 18.33 -2.60
N GLY A 184 -16.68 17.64 -2.94
CA GLY A 184 -15.31 18.17 -2.83
C GLY A 184 -14.83 18.40 -1.38
N ARG A 185 -15.51 17.85 -0.39
CA ARG A 185 -15.19 18.09 1.03
C ARG A 185 -14.71 16.87 1.79
N GLU A 186 -15.04 15.69 1.30
CA GLU A 186 -14.68 14.45 1.97
C GLU A 186 -14.35 13.37 0.93
N ILE A 187 -13.21 12.73 1.12
CA ILE A 187 -12.82 11.58 0.32
C ILE A 187 -13.40 10.33 0.97
N ASN A 188 -14.33 9.69 0.28
CA ASN A 188 -15.01 8.50 0.79
C ASN A 188 -14.26 7.21 0.44
N GLY A 189 -13.50 7.21 -0.64
CA GLY A 189 -12.75 6.06 -1.09
C GLY A 189 -12.08 6.27 -2.43
N TRP A 190 -11.42 5.21 -2.86
CA TRP A 190 -10.68 5.16 -4.10
C TRP A 190 -11.06 3.93 -4.90
N ILE A 191 -11.16 4.09 -6.22
CA ILE A 191 -11.30 3.00 -7.16
C ILE A 191 -10.09 3.06 -8.09
N ILE A 192 -9.28 2.01 -8.05
CA ILE A 192 -8.07 1.90 -8.85
C ILE A 192 -8.30 0.80 -9.88
N THR A 193 -8.11 1.12 -11.15
CA THR A 193 -8.23 0.16 -12.25
C THR A 193 -6.87 -0.04 -12.87
N ASP A 194 -6.37 -1.28 -12.87
CA ASP A 194 -5.09 -1.63 -13.50
C ASP A 194 -5.21 -1.79 -15.03
N GLU A 195 -4.07 -2.04 -15.69
CA GLU A 195 -4.00 -2.25 -17.15
C GLU A 195 -4.81 -3.48 -17.63
N SER A 196 -5.02 -4.45 -16.75
CA SER A 196 -5.81 -5.66 -17.04
C SER A 196 -7.31 -5.47 -16.84
N GLY A 197 -7.72 -4.29 -16.36
CA GLY A 197 -9.12 -3.97 -16.07
C GLY A 197 -9.59 -4.44 -14.69
N ASN A 198 -8.70 -4.96 -13.84
CA ASN A 198 -9.05 -5.30 -12.46
C ASN A 198 -9.28 -4.03 -11.65
N ARG A 199 -10.34 -4.05 -10.84
CA ARG A 199 -10.74 -2.91 -10.02
C ARG A 199 -10.50 -3.19 -8.55
N PHE A 200 -9.71 -2.33 -7.91
CA PHE A 200 -9.40 -2.33 -6.49
C PHE A 200 -10.18 -1.21 -5.83
N ILE A 201 -10.98 -1.52 -4.82
CA ILE A 201 -11.89 -0.57 -4.17
C ILE A 201 -11.49 -0.41 -2.71
N TYR A 202 -11.11 0.81 -2.32
CA TYR A 202 -10.64 1.17 -0.99
C TYR A 202 -11.62 2.14 -0.35
N ARG A 203 -12.38 1.69 0.66
CA ARG A 203 -13.40 2.49 1.36
C ARG A 203 -13.27 2.44 2.87
N GLN A 204 -12.46 1.51 3.38
CA GLN A 204 -12.24 1.40 4.82
C GLN A 204 -11.26 2.47 5.26
N LYS A 205 -11.76 3.48 5.97
CA LYS A 205 -10.97 4.63 6.41
C LYS A 205 -10.24 4.35 7.71
N GLU A 206 -8.98 4.78 7.78
CA GLU A 206 -8.20 4.89 9.01
C GLU A 206 -7.97 6.35 9.35
N TRP A 207 -8.15 6.69 10.62
CA TRP A 207 -8.01 8.05 11.09
C TRP A 207 -6.76 8.20 11.93
N SER A 208 -5.96 9.23 11.62
CA SER A 208 -4.86 9.68 12.45
C SER A 208 -5.26 10.91 13.24
N VAL A 209 -4.84 10.97 14.50
CA VAL A 209 -5.12 12.09 15.40
C VAL A 209 -3.80 12.75 15.79
N ASN A 210 -3.67 14.05 15.53
CA ASN A 210 -2.54 14.83 16.00
C ASN A 210 -2.77 15.26 17.45
N ILE A 211 -2.07 14.64 18.38
CA ILE A 211 -2.09 15.06 19.78
C ILE A 211 -1.03 16.17 19.94
N VAL A 212 -1.48 17.42 19.96
CA VAL A 212 -0.62 18.54 20.31
C VAL A 212 -0.69 18.69 21.85
N LYS A 213 0.46 18.57 22.54
CA LYS A 213 0.54 18.94 23.95
C LYS A 213 0.30 20.44 24.06
N GLU A 214 -0.61 20.86 24.92
CA GLU A 214 -1.01 22.26 25.12
C GLU A 214 0.17 23.18 25.50
N ASP A 215 1.27 22.63 26.02
CA ASP A 215 2.47 23.36 26.45
C ASP A 215 3.48 23.65 25.30
N ALA A 216 3.28 23.10 24.12
CA ALA A 216 4.10 23.47 22.96
C ALA A 216 3.64 24.80 22.45
N ILE A 217 4.48 25.82 22.65
CA ILE A 217 4.42 27.20 22.13
C ILE A 217 3.29 27.34 21.10
N SER A 218 2.27 28.15 21.46
CA SER A 218 1.12 28.45 20.65
C SER A 218 1.53 28.79 19.22
N PHE A 219 1.63 27.81 18.35
CA PHE A 219 1.60 28.04 16.92
C PHE A 219 0.15 28.42 16.61
N ASN A 220 -0.07 29.66 16.24
CA ASN A 220 -1.36 30.17 15.74
C ASN A 220 -1.75 29.53 14.38
N GLY A 221 -1.15 28.39 14.03
CA GLY A 221 -1.46 27.68 12.80
C GLY A 221 -2.63 26.73 12.98
N ILE A 222 -3.54 26.72 12.03
CA ILE A 222 -4.61 25.72 11.94
C ILE A 222 -3.97 24.39 11.59
N ARG A 223 -4.25 23.37 12.40
CA ARG A 223 -3.90 22.00 12.13
C ARG A 223 -5.13 21.14 12.29
N ASP A 224 -5.32 20.22 11.36
CA ASP A 224 -6.35 19.23 11.53
C ASP A 224 -6.02 18.37 12.75
N LYS A 225 -6.95 18.31 13.70
CA LYS A 225 -6.81 17.47 14.89
C LYS A 225 -6.89 16.00 14.53
N SER A 226 -7.65 15.68 13.51
CA SER A 226 -7.81 14.34 12.95
C SER A 226 -7.98 14.41 11.44
N TYR A 227 -7.43 13.45 10.74
CA TYR A 227 -7.56 13.33 9.29
C TYR A 227 -7.55 11.86 8.88
N ILE A 228 -8.05 11.56 7.69
CA ILE A 228 -7.99 10.20 7.13
C ILE A 228 -6.58 10.00 6.60
N SER A 229 -5.87 9.03 7.18
CA SER A 229 -4.48 8.71 6.84
C SER A 229 -4.36 7.58 5.84
N SER A 230 -5.37 6.69 5.76
CA SER A 230 -5.40 5.59 4.79
C SER A 230 -6.83 5.10 4.50
N TRP A 231 -6.96 4.33 3.39
CA TRP A 231 -8.17 3.67 2.92
C TRP A 231 -7.92 2.23 2.55
#